data_a804121b8d893f7617e136e23f140280
#
_entry.id   a804121b8d893f7617e136e23f140280
#
_cell.length_a   1.000
_cell.length_b   1.000
_cell.length_c   1.000
_cell.angle_alpha   90.00
_cell.angle_beta   90.00
_cell.angle_gamma   90.00
#
_symmetry.space_group_name_H-M   'P 1'
#
loop_
_entity.id
_entity.type
_entity.pdbx_description
1 polymer ?
#
loop_
_entity_poly.entity_id
_entity_poly.type
_entity_poly.pdbx_seq_one_letter_code
_entity_poly.pdbx_strand_id
1 'polypeptide(L)'
;MDNKIKYNLNSSRRYGWKPDWFGADDHNENLVEKIMEFQRSLGLSADGLCGPSTYRRIFTDRQANIDDYEPKGEHIIYNGEFFPIEWDKVVTWDEPGGLRMNKGTYTDYSGKEPRDVSMFVNHWDVCLSSKSCASVLNKRKVSVHFCIDNDGTIYQLLDMQHRAWHAGNGTVNTKSVGVEISNAFYPKYQGWYESRFGPRPVISDAIVHGRTLETHLGFYPVQLEAAKALWKAVSVACKVPLEAPMTSGRLDTGVNSEVYKGRFSGFCNHYNITSKKIDCAGLDLANMLEEIK
;
A
#
# COMPACT_ATOMS: atom_id res chain seq x y z
N MET A 1 27.16 -16.59 11.52
CA MET A 1 25.98 -16.98 10.72
C MET A 1 26.37 -18.20 9.91
N ASP A 2 25.63 -19.30 10.02
CA ASP A 2 25.90 -20.52 9.27
C ASP A 2 25.98 -20.21 7.76
N ASN A 3 26.91 -20.83 7.06
CA ASN A 3 27.12 -20.64 5.62
C ASN A 3 25.86 -20.96 4.80
N LYS A 4 25.04 -21.92 5.24
CA LYS A 4 23.77 -22.28 4.59
C LYS A 4 22.70 -21.20 4.78
N ILE A 5 22.60 -20.62 5.97
CA ILE A 5 21.68 -19.51 6.27
C ILE A 5 22.02 -18.30 5.39
N LYS A 6 23.33 -17.94 5.35
CA LYS A 6 23.80 -16.84 4.50
C LYS A 6 23.54 -17.09 3.01
N TYR A 7 23.74 -18.33 2.54
CA TYR A 7 23.45 -18.69 1.17
C TYR A 7 21.95 -18.53 0.86
N ASN A 8 21.08 -19.06 1.73
CA ASN A 8 19.63 -19.02 1.54
C ASN A 8 19.11 -17.58 1.56
N LEU A 9 19.62 -16.73 2.45
CA LEU A 9 19.28 -15.30 2.47
C LEU A 9 19.66 -14.61 1.14
N ASN A 10 20.85 -14.87 0.60
CA ASN A 10 21.27 -14.31 -0.69
C ASN A 10 20.46 -14.86 -1.86
N SER A 11 20.12 -16.15 -1.80
CA SER A 11 19.28 -16.81 -2.80
C SER A 11 17.86 -16.24 -2.79
N SER A 12 17.27 -16.07 -1.62
CA SER A 12 15.94 -15.50 -1.49
C SER A 12 15.88 -14.07 -2.06
N ARG A 13 16.86 -13.24 -1.76
CA ARG A 13 16.99 -11.91 -2.35
C ARG A 13 17.14 -11.93 -3.87
N ARG A 14 17.89 -12.89 -4.39
CA ARG A 14 18.14 -13.01 -5.83
C ARG A 14 16.92 -13.49 -6.62
N TYR A 15 16.18 -14.45 -6.09
CA TYR A 15 15.08 -15.13 -6.78
C TYR A 15 13.70 -14.71 -6.29
N GLY A 16 13.60 -13.95 -5.20
CA GLY A 16 12.33 -13.45 -4.66
C GLY A 16 11.50 -14.48 -3.88
N TRP A 17 12.10 -15.63 -3.51
CA TRP A 17 11.43 -16.61 -2.66
C TRP A 17 11.56 -16.24 -1.17
N LYS A 18 10.71 -16.81 -0.32
CA LYS A 18 10.64 -16.50 1.11
C LYS A 18 10.68 -17.75 1.97
N PRO A 19 11.06 -17.64 3.25
CA PRO A 19 11.08 -18.77 4.20
C PRO A 19 9.75 -19.49 4.33
N ASP A 20 8.63 -18.78 4.32
CA ASP A 20 7.27 -19.32 4.41
C ASP A 20 6.92 -20.26 3.24
N TRP A 21 7.57 -20.13 2.10
CA TRP A 21 7.42 -21.07 0.97
C TRP A 21 7.80 -22.50 1.35
N PHE A 22 8.65 -22.65 2.35
CA PHE A 22 9.07 -23.93 2.92
C PHE A 22 8.44 -24.22 4.28
N GLY A 23 7.55 -23.34 4.78
CA GLY A 23 6.94 -23.45 6.10
C GLY A 23 7.86 -23.06 7.26
N ALA A 24 8.74 -22.07 7.03
CA ALA A 24 9.61 -21.48 8.05
C ALA A 24 9.31 -19.98 8.20
N ASP A 25 9.50 -19.44 9.42
CA ASP A 25 9.17 -18.04 9.70
C ASP A 25 10.29 -17.06 9.33
N ASP A 26 11.55 -17.53 9.26
CA ASP A 26 12.72 -16.67 9.02
C ASP A 26 13.90 -17.47 8.44
N HIS A 27 14.96 -16.76 8.00
CA HIS A 27 16.23 -17.31 7.55
C HIS A 27 17.08 -17.81 8.73
N ASN A 28 16.78 -19.01 9.20
CA ASN A 28 17.38 -19.65 10.36
C ASN A 28 17.69 -21.14 10.09
N GLU A 29 18.10 -21.89 11.13
CA GLU A 29 18.37 -23.31 11.02
C GLU A 29 17.13 -24.13 10.66
N ASN A 30 15.95 -23.76 11.18
CA ASN A 30 14.68 -24.41 10.84
C ASN A 30 14.39 -24.32 9.32
N LEU A 31 14.64 -23.17 8.69
CA LEU A 31 14.51 -23.03 7.23
C LEU A 31 15.43 -24.01 6.48
N VAL A 32 16.66 -24.19 6.92
CA VAL A 32 17.59 -25.14 6.30
C VAL A 32 17.03 -26.57 6.36
N GLU A 33 16.45 -26.96 7.50
CA GLU A 33 15.81 -28.27 7.67
C GLU A 33 14.58 -28.41 6.77
N LYS A 34 13.74 -27.40 6.71
CA LYS A 34 12.56 -27.39 5.84
C LYS A 34 12.92 -27.47 4.35
N ILE A 35 13.97 -26.80 3.93
CA ILE A 35 14.48 -26.94 2.56
C ILE A 35 14.96 -28.38 2.31
N MET A 36 15.65 -28.99 3.29
CA MET A 36 16.09 -30.40 3.17
C MET A 36 14.89 -31.35 3.10
N GLU A 37 13.84 -31.14 3.86
CA GLU A 37 12.60 -31.92 3.81
C GLU A 37 11.97 -31.83 2.42
N PHE A 38 11.82 -30.63 1.88
CA PHE A 38 11.30 -30.39 0.55
C PHE A 38 12.17 -31.05 -0.54
N GLN A 39 13.49 -30.95 -0.44
CA GLN A 39 14.42 -31.59 -1.36
C GLN A 39 14.26 -33.13 -1.33
N ARG A 40 14.14 -33.73 -0.14
CA ARG A 40 13.94 -35.20 0.01
C ARG A 40 12.61 -35.63 -0.60
N SER A 41 11.52 -34.87 -0.44
CA SER A 41 10.21 -35.21 -1.01
C SER A 41 10.24 -35.32 -2.53
N LEU A 42 11.19 -34.63 -3.18
CA LEU A 42 11.37 -34.62 -4.63
C LEU A 42 12.56 -35.50 -5.12
N GLY A 43 13.14 -36.29 -4.23
CA GLY A 43 14.30 -37.14 -4.56
C GLY A 43 15.57 -36.35 -4.92
N LEU A 44 15.70 -35.13 -4.44
CA LEU A 44 16.90 -34.32 -4.66
C LEU A 44 17.94 -34.57 -3.57
N SER A 45 19.20 -34.15 -3.83
CA SER A 45 20.22 -34.05 -2.79
C SER A 45 19.76 -33.04 -1.74
N ALA A 46 19.58 -33.49 -0.49
CA ALA A 46 19.08 -32.70 0.62
C ALA A 46 20.23 -31.91 1.27
N ASP A 47 20.73 -30.90 0.59
CA ASP A 47 21.83 -30.04 1.05
C ASP A 47 21.35 -28.84 1.90
N GLY A 48 20.04 -28.57 1.92
CA GLY A 48 19.43 -27.46 2.64
C GLY A 48 19.69 -26.09 2.00
N LEU A 49 20.07 -26.08 0.71
CA LEU A 49 20.32 -24.85 -0.04
C LEU A 49 19.24 -24.63 -1.10
N CYS A 50 18.53 -23.51 -1.03
CA CYS A 50 17.60 -23.12 -2.08
C CYS A 50 18.37 -22.50 -3.26
N GLY A 51 19.10 -23.34 -4.00
CA GLY A 51 19.76 -22.98 -5.25
C GLY A 51 18.76 -22.94 -6.44
N PRO A 52 19.23 -22.64 -7.67
CA PRO A 52 18.36 -22.49 -8.84
C PRO A 52 17.44 -23.70 -9.07
N SER A 53 17.92 -24.90 -8.78
CA SER A 53 17.17 -26.15 -8.94
C SER A 53 16.04 -26.29 -7.92
N THR A 54 16.31 -26.03 -6.65
CA THR A 54 15.31 -26.06 -5.57
C THR A 54 14.30 -24.92 -5.74
N TYR A 55 14.79 -23.71 -6.05
CA TYR A 55 13.92 -22.56 -6.32
C TYR A 55 12.90 -22.84 -7.43
N ARG A 56 13.34 -23.35 -8.58
CA ARG A 56 12.42 -23.66 -9.68
C ARG A 56 11.33 -24.64 -9.28
N ARG A 57 11.65 -25.62 -8.44
CA ARG A 57 10.69 -26.62 -7.98
C ARG A 57 9.68 -26.09 -6.98
N ILE A 58 10.13 -25.36 -5.98
CA ILE A 58 9.19 -24.72 -5.04
C ILE A 58 8.31 -23.69 -5.73
N PHE A 59 8.86 -22.95 -6.69
CA PHE A 59 8.08 -22.01 -7.49
C PHE A 59 7.00 -22.74 -8.33
N THR A 60 7.37 -23.88 -8.96
CA THR A 60 6.41 -24.68 -9.73
C THR A 60 5.35 -25.31 -8.82
N ASP A 61 5.74 -25.80 -7.65
CA ASP A 61 4.82 -26.35 -6.66
C ASP A 61 3.79 -25.33 -6.22
N ARG A 62 4.23 -24.13 -5.89
CA ARG A 62 3.33 -23.01 -5.56
C ARG A 62 2.39 -22.64 -6.71
N GLN A 63 2.89 -22.62 -7.95
CA GLN A 63 2.04 -22.34 -9.12
C GLN A 63 0.98 -23.43 -9.35
N ALA A 64 1.32 -24.68 -9.10
CA ALA A 64 0.40 -25.81 -9.28
C ALA A 64 -0.68 -25.86 -8.19
N ASN A 65 -0.37 -25.36 -7.00
CA ASN A 65 -1.23 -25.38 -5.80
C ASN A 65 -1.51 -23.96 -5.30
N ILE A 66 -1.78 -23.02 -6.22
CA ILE A 66 -1.93 -21.59 -5.86
C ILE A 66 -3.04 -21.37 -4.83
N ASP A 67 -4.15 -22.11 -4.95
CA ASP A 67 -5.29 -22.05 -4.03
C ASP A 67 -4.93 -22.45 -2.58
N ASP A 68 -3.84 -23.23 -2.40
CA ASP A 68 -3.34 -23.62 -1.07
C ASP A 68 -2.41 -22.56 -0.46
N TYR A 69 -1.84 -21.69 -1.31
CA TYR A 69 -0.87 -20.67 -0.89
C TYR A 69 -1.45 -19.26 -0.86
N GLU A 70 -2.55 -19.02 -1.55
CA GLU A 70 -3.25 -17.73 -1.47
C GLU A 70 -4.16 -17.69 -0.25
N PRO A 71 -4.23 -16.56 0.45
CA PRO A 71 -5.15 -16.41 1.57
C PRO A 71 -6.59 -16.52 1.08
N LYS A 72 -7.45 -17.17 1.87
CA LYS A 72 -8.88 -17.16 1.60
C LYS A 72 -9.45 -15.78 1.97
N GLY A 73 -10.15 -15.17 1.02
CA GLY A 73 -10.74 -13.83 1.18
C GLY A 73 -9.86 -12.73 0.60
N GLU A 74 -10.35 -11.51 0.73
CA GLU A 74 -9.69 -10.33 0.19
C GLU A 74 -8.37 -10.03 0.93
N HIS A 75 -7.40 -9.52 0.19
CA HIS A 75 -6.06 -9.26 0.70
C HIS A 75 -5.38 -8.08 0.02
N ILE A 76 -4.35 -7.54 0.68
CA ILE A 76 -3.37 -6.62 0.11
C ILE A 76 -1.99 -7.28 0.11
N ILE A 77 -1.08 -6.79 -0.73
CA ILE A 77 0.22 -7.42 -0.96
C ILE A 77 1.35 -6.50 -0.49
N TYR A 78 2.22 -7.03 0.38
CA TYR A 78 3.45 -6.38 0.81
C TYR A 78 4.64 -7.33 0.73
N ASN A 79 5.64 -6.97 -0.05
CA ASN A 79 6.84 -7.77 -0.28
C ASN A 79 6.50 -9.19 -0.80
N GLY A 80 5.44 -9.29 -1.65
CA GLY A 80 4.87 -10.52 -2.18
C GLY A 80 4.18 -11.41 -1.14
N GLU A 81 3.92 -10.94 0.08
CA GLU A 81 3.11 -11.60 1.10
C GLU A 81 1.70 -11.03 1.10
N PHE A 82 0.73 -11.90 1.33
CA PHE A 82 -0.68 -11.56 1.38
C PHE A 82 -1.10 -11.21 2.80
N PHE A 83 -1.73 -10.07 2.97
CA PHE A 83 -2.27 -9.61 4.24
C PHE A 83 -3.78 -9.45 4.14
N PRO A 84 -4.57 -10.10 5.02
CA PRO A 84 -6.03 -10.02 4.93
C PRO A 84 -6.53 -8.59 5.14
N ILE A 85 -7.61 -8.25 4.46
CA ILE A 85 -8.32 -6.99 4.59
C ILE A 85 -9.81 -7.26 4.80
N GLU A 86 -10.42 -6.60 5.78
CA GLU A 86 -11.85 -6.69 6.08
C GLU A 86 -12.66 -5.79 5.13
N TRP A 87 -12.59 -6.07 3.82
CA TRP A 87 -13.28 -5.35 2.77
C TRP A 87 -13.51 -6.26 1.57
N ASP A 88 -14.70 -6.27 0.99
CA ASP A 88 -15.11 -7.23 -0.05
C ASP A 88 -14.83 -6.78 -1.50
N LYS A 89 -14.31 -5.57 -1.68
CA LYS A 89 -14.02 -4.99 -3.00
C LYS A 89 -12.55 -4.59 -3.11
N VAL A 90 -11.69 -5.57 -3.25
CA VAL A 90 -10.25 -5.37 -3.46
C VAL A 90 -9.86 -5.99 -4.81
N VAL A 91 -9.08 -5.28 -5.59
CA VAL A 91 -8.57 -5.74 -6.89
C VAL A 91 -7.07 -5.43 -6.95
N THR A 92 -6.25 -6.45 -7.07
CA THR A 92 -4.81 -6.28 -7.19
C THR A 92 -4.38 -6.07 -8.65
N TRP A 93 -3.15 -5.61 -8.86
CA TRP A 93 -2.65 -5.22 -10.19
C TRP A 93 -2.55 -6.37 -11.19
N ASP A 94 -2.54 -7.61 -10.76
CA ASP A 94 -2.41 -8.85 -11.57
C ASP A 94 -3.74 -9.56 -11.79
N GLU A 95 -4.81 -9.14 -11.12
CA GLU A 95 -6.15 -9.67 -11.30
C GLU A 95 -6.88 -9.11 -12.52
N PRO A 96 -7.91 -9.81 -13.02
CA PRO A 96 -8.77 -9.30 -14.09
C PRO A 96 -9.44 -7.97 -13.67
N GLY A 97 -9.21 -6.93 -14.46
CA GLY A 97 -9.72 -5.58 -14.15
C GLY A 97 -8.78 -4.74 -13.28
N GLY A 98 -7.67 -5.30 -12.82
CA GLY A 98 -6.66 -4.62 -12.01
C GLY A 98 -6.05 -3.40 -12.70
N LEU A 99 -5.72 -2.41 -11.90
CA LEU A 99 -5.02 -1.20 -12.32
C LEU A 99 -3.54 -1.34 -11.96
N ARG A 100 -2.64 -0.89 -12.83
CA ARG A 100 -1.20 -1.13 -12.67
C ARG A 100 -0.37 0.12 -12.89
N MET A 101 0.70 0.27 -12.10
CA MET A 101 1.75 1.24 -12.35
C MET A 101 2.79 0.71 -13.34
N ASN A 102 3.17 1.51 -14.33
CA ASN A 102 4.17 1.14 -15.33
C ASN A 102 5.58 1.16 -14.74
N LYS A 103 6.43 0.24 -15.20
CA LYS A 103 7.87 0.30 -14.89
C LYS A 103 8.43 1.68 -15.27
N GLY A 104 9.28 2.24 -14.38
CA GLY A 104 9.83 3.57 -14.54
C GLY A 104 8.97 4.71 -13.99
N THR A 105 7.83 4.41 -13.34
CA THR A 105 7.04 5.37 -12.56
C THR A 105 7.26 5.25 -11.05
N TYR A 106 8.01 4.25 -10.62
CA TYR A 106 8.36 3.96 -9.22
C TYR A 106 9.78 3.40 -9.13
N THR A 107 10.33 3.32 -7.92
CA THR A 107 11.62 2.64 -7.69
C THR A 107 11.35 1.19 -7.33
N ASP A 108 11.88 0.26 -8.13
CA ASP A 108 11.78 -1.18 -7.92
C ASP A 108 12.70 -1.62 -6.76
N TYR A 109 12.12 -2.35 -5.82
CA TYR A 109 12.80 -2.95 -4.67
C TYR A 109 12.89 -4.47 -4.75
N SER A 110 12.52 -5.08 -5.88
CA SER A 110 12.66 -6.52 -6.07
C SER A 110 14.11 -6.96 -5.83
N GLY A 111 14.29 -7.95 -4.97
CA GLY A 111 15.61 -8.48 -4.62
C GLY A 111 16.51 -7.55 -3.80
N LYS A 112 15.97 -6.48 -3.25
CA LYS A 112 16.67 -5.56 -2.34
C LYS A 112 16.22 -5.77 -0.90
N GLU A 113 16.94 -5.16 0.06
CA GLU A 113 16.43 -5.05 1.43
C GLU A 113 15.08 -4.34 1.46
N PRO A 114 14.12 -4.84 2.24
CA PRO A 114 12.82 -4.19 2.40
C PRO A 114 12.97 -2.73 2.81
N ARG A 115 12.06 -1.89 2.34
CA ARG A 115 11.96 -0.50 2.81
C ARG A 115 11.48 -0.50 4.26
N ASP A 116 11.99 0.43 5.02
CA ASP A 116 11.43 0.78 6.33
C ASP A 116 10.23 1.72 6.10
N VAL A 117 9.02 1.14 6.02
CA VAL A 117 7.76 1.87 5.86
C VAL A 117 7.25 2.28 7.23
N SER A 118 7.17 3.57 7.49
CA SER A 118 6.70 4.12 8.76
C SER A 118 5.49 5.06 8.60
N MET A 119 5.12 5.41 7.36
CA MET A 119 4.04 6.36 7.10
C MET A 119 3.05 5.84 6.06
N PHE A 120 1.81 6.30 6.21
CA PHE A 120 0.79 6.22 5.17
C PHE A 120 0.34 7.63 4.78
N VAL A 121 0.26 7.93 3.48
CA VAL A 121 -0.12 9.25 2.97
C VAL A 121 -1.42 9.17 2.18
N ASN A 122 -2.41 9.96 2.61
CA ASN A 122 -3.68 10.11 1.92
C ASN A 122 -3.60 11.24 0.89
N HIS A 123 -4.14 10.98 -0.31
CA HIS A 123 -4.33 11.93 -1.38
C HIS A 123 -5.77 11.86 -1.91
N TRP A 124 -6.26 12.92 -2.54
CA TRP A 124 -7.33 12.84 -3.53
C TRP A 124 -6.78 13.06 -4.93
N ASP A 125 -7.32 12.34 -5.89
CA ASP A 125 -6.74 12.20 -7.22
C ASP A 125 -7.10 13.32 -8.22
N VAL A 126 -8.06 14.19 -7.87
CA VAL A 126 -8.66 15.20 -8.78
C VAL A 126 -9.16 14.56 -10.09
N CYS A 127 -9.45 13.27 -10.06
CA CYS A 127 -10.00 12.50 -11.18
C CYS A 127 -11.43 12.05 -10.89
N LEU A 128 -12.14 11.59 -11.93
CA LEU A 128 -13.50 11.10 -11.80
C LEU A 128 -13.58 9.61 -11.39
N SER A 129 -12.46 8.88 -11.49
CA SER A 129 -12.37 7.45 -11.13
C SER A 129 -10.92 7.02 -10.92
N SER A 130 -10.72 5.92 -10.20
CA SER A 130 -9.42 5.27 -10.02
C SER A 130 -8.76 4.87 -11.34
N LYS A 131 -9.54 4.42 -12.32
CA LYS A 131 -9.04 4.11 -13.68
C LYS A 131 -8.46 5.34 -14.37
N SER A 132 -9.13 6.49 -14.25
CA SER A 132 -8.62 7.77 -14.78
C SER A 132 -7.36 8.19 -14.04
N CYS A 133 -7.33 8.07 -12.72
CA CYS A 133 -6.19 8.37 -11.88
C CYS A 133 -4.96 7.55 -12.30
N ALA A 134 -5.06 6.22 -12.36
CA ALA A 134 -3.97 5.34 -12.78
C ALA A 134 -3.41 5.73 -14.17
N SER A 135 -4.29 6.05 -15.12
CA SER A 135 -3.90 6.51 -16.45
C SER A 135 -3.11 7.84 -16.41
N VAL A 136 -3.59 8.80 -15.62
CA VAL A 136 -2.93 10.12 -15.45
C VAL A 136 -1.57 9.97 -14.78
N LEU A 137 -1.49 9.18 -13.70
CA LEU A 137 -0.24 8.93 -12.98
C LEU A 137 0.82 8.31 -13.88
N ASN A 138 0.45 7.27 -14.64
CA ASN A 138 1.33 6.63 -15.61
C ASN A 138 1.86 7.60 -16.68
N LYS A 139 0.98 8.46 -17.23
CA LYS A 139 1.38 9.49 -18.20
C LYS A 139 2.33 10.54 -17.61
N ARG A 140 2.10 10.92 -16.34
CA ARG A 140 2.94 11.87 -15.61
C ARG A 140 4.24 11.25 -15.08
N LYS A 141 4.44 9.94 -15.23
CA LYS A 141 5.58 9.17 -14.68
C LYS A 141 5.71 9.32 -13.16
N VAL A 142 4.59 9.25 -12.46
CA VAL A 142 4.48 9.17 -11.00
C VAL A 142 3.59 7.99 -10.64
N SER A 143 3.50 7.62 -9.37
CA SER A 143 2.82 6.40 -8.95
C SER A 143 2.25 6.52 -7.54
N VAL A 144 1.30 5.65 -7.22
CA VAL A 144 0.76 5.41 -5.88
C VAL A 144 0.59 3.91 -5.69
N HIS A 145 0.46 3.44 -4.45
CA HIS A 145 0.25 2.03 -4.16
C HIS A 145 -1.21 1.62 -4.31
N PHE A 146 -2.13 2.49 -3.88
CA PHE A 146 -3.57 2.22 -3.85
C PHE A 146 -4.38 3.34 -4.48
N CYS A 147 -5.53 2.97 -5.04
CA CYS A 147 -6.64 3.89 -5.32
C CYS A 147 -7.91 3.37 -4.64
N ILE A 148 -8.78 4.28 -4.19
CA ILE A 148 -10.14 3.95 -3.72
C ILE A 148 -11.13 4.62 -4.66
N ASP A 149 -11.92 3.83 -5.39
CA ASP A 149 -12.90 4.34 -6.34
C ASP A 149 -14.18 4.82 -5.65
N ASN A 150 -15.07 5.42 -6.39
CA ASN A 150 -16.30 6.04 -5.90
C ASN A 150 -17.26 5.09 -5.19
N ASP A 151 -17.24 3.80 -5.56
CA ASP A 151 -18.06 2.74 -4.97
C ASP A 151 -17.36 1.98 -3.83
N GLY A 152 -16.19 2.48 -3.39
CA GLY A 152 -15.37 1.87 -2.34
C GLY A 152 -14.46 0.75 -2.83
N THR A 153 -14.38 0.47 -4.13
CA THR A 153 -13.41 -0.50 -4.64
C THR A 153 -11.99 -0.03 -4.38
N ILE A 154 -11.22 -0.86 -3.70
CA ILE A 154 -9.79 -0.65 -3.44
C ILE A 154 -9.01 -1.32 -4.56
N TYR A 155 -8.27 -0.53 -5.32
CA TYR A 155 -7.29 -1.04 -6.28
C TYR A 155 -5.91 -0.96 -5.66
N GLN A 156 -5.21 -2.10 -5.58
CA GLN A 156 -3.77 -2.09 -5.33
C GLN A 156 -3.03 -2.09 -6.67
N LEU A 157 -2.31 -1.01 -6.97
CA LEU A 157 -1.64 -0.78 -8.24
C LEU A 157 -0.18 -1.23 -8.25
N LEU A 158 0.40 -1.43 -7.07
CA LEU A 158 1.81 -1.68 -6.85
C LEU A 158 2.01 -2.38 -5.50
N ASP A 159 2.88 -3.40 -5.45
CA ASP A 159 3.29 -3.98 -4.17
C ASP A 159 3.90 -2.90 -3.27
N MET A 160 3.50 -2.90 -2.00
CA MET A 160 3.97 -1.90 -1.02
C MET A 160 5.49 -1.96 -0.77
N GLN A 161 6.18 -3.02 -1.14
CA GLN A 161 7.65 -3.08 -1.09
C GLN A 161 8.31 -2.04 -2.00
N HIS A 162 7.68 -1.67 -3.11
CA HIS A 162 8.24 -0.70 -4.04
C HIS A 162 8.06 0.73 -3.52
N ARG A 163 8.94 1.63 -3.93
CA ARG A 163 8.82 3.04 -3.57
C ARG A 163 8.02 3.76 -4.64
N ALA A 164 6.77 4.08 -4.36
CA ALA A 164 5.96 4.95 -5.19
C ALA A 164 6.45 6.40 -5.15
N TRP A 165 6.16 7.16 -6.20
CA TRP A 165 6.52 8.58 -6.33
C TRP A 165 5.25 9.43 -6.26
N HIS A 166 4.71 9.64 -5.04
CA HIS A 166 3.42 10.32 -4.80
C HIS A 166 3.53 11.60 -3.97
N ALA A 167 4.51 11.67 -3.05
CA ALA A 167 4.56 12.74 -2.04
C ALA A 167 5.34 13.99 -2.47
N GLY A 168 5.99 13.98 -3.64
CA GLY A 168 6.87 15.09 -4.08
C GLY A 168 8.10 15.29 -3.21
N ASN A 169 8.36 14.40 -2.25
CA ASN A 169 9.48 14.40 -1.32
C ASN A 169 10.12 13.00 -1.32
N GLY A 170 11.41 12.94 -1.67
CA GLY A 170 12.12 11.66 -1.82
C GLY A 170 12.21 10.85 -0.53
N THR A 171 12.40 11.51 0.62
CA THR A 171 12.46 10.88 1.94
C THR A 171 11.09 10.30 2.32
N VAL A 172 10.03 11.09 2.16
CA VAL A 172 8.66 10.63 2.44
C VAL A 172 8.28 9.48 1.52
N ASN A 173 8.55 9.57 0.20
CA ASN A 173 8.32 8.45 -0.73
C ASN A 173 9.03 7.16 -0.30
N THR A 174 10.23 7.26 0.28
CA THR A 174 10.98 6.07 0.75
C THR A 174 10.34 5.46 2.01
N LYS A 175 9.74 6.27 2.85
CA LYS A 175 9.18 5.88 4.15
C LYS A 175 7.68 5.64 4.14
N SER A 176 7.00 5.78 2.98
CA SER A 176 5.54 5.74 2.96
C SER A 176 4.95 4.79 1.93
N VAL A 177 3.72 4.39 2.24
CA VAL A 177 2.72 3.87 1.32
C VAL A 177 1.71 5.00 1.07
N GLY A 178 1.09 5.06 -0.10
CA GLY A 178 0.13 6.12 -0.42
C GLY A 178 -1.14 5.58 -1.08
N VAL A 179 -2.24 6.30 -0.89
CA VAL A 179 -3.54 6.07 -1.53
C VAL A 179 -4.02 7.34 -2.24
N GLU A 180 -4.61 7.19 -3.42
CA GLU A 180 -5.40 8.21 -4.10
C GLU A 180 -6.88 7.88 -3.96
N ILE A 181 -7.64 8.69 -3.24
CA ILE A 181 -9.09 8.53 -3.08
C ILE A 181 -9.77 9.31 -4.20
N SER A 182 -10.54 8.63 -5.05
CA SER A 182 -11.21 9.24 -6.20
C SER A 182 -12.13 10.36 -5.78
N ASN A 183 -11.78 11.59 -6.12
CA ASN A 183 -12.56 12.79 -5.88
C ASN A 183 -12.09 13.91 -6.82
N ALA A 184 -12.94 14.30 -7.77
CA ALA A 184 -12.65 15.40 -8.69
C ALA A 184 -12.65 16.78 -8.01
N PHE A 185 -12.95 16.85 -6.70
CA PHE A 185 -12.86 18.03 -5.84
C PHE A 185 -13.81 19.20 -6.21
N TYR A 186 -13.88 19.62 -7.45
CA TYR A 186 -14.63 20.80 -7.86
C TYR A 186 -16.15 20.57 -7.91
N PRO A 187 -17.00 21.46 -7.32
CA PRO A 187 -18.45 21.34 -7.30
C PRO A 187 -19.11 21.21 -8.69
N LYS A 188 -18.46 21.74 -9.72
CA LYS A 188 -18.96 21.62 -11.12
C LYS A 188 -19.15 20.18 -11.60
N TYR A 189 -18.49 19.22 -10.94
CA TYR A 189 -18.62 17.80 -11.27
C TYR A 189 -19.74 17.08 -10.52
N GLN A 190 -20.49 17.78 -9.66
CA GLN A 190 -21.57 17.17 -8.86
C GLN A 190 -22.59 16.43 -9.72
N GLY A 191 -23.06 17.05 -10.82
CA GLY A 191 -24.02 16.41 -11.72
C GLY A 191 -23.51 15.13 -12.39
N TRP A 192 -22.19 15.00 -12.62
CA TRP A 192 -21.59 13.76 -13.11
C TRP A 192 -21.69 12.66 -12.07
N TYR A 193 -21.46 12.99 -10.80
CA TYR A 193 -21.55 12.06 -9.69
C TYR A 193 -22.99 11.65 -9.40
N GLU A 194 -23.90 12.61 -9.33
CA GLU A 194 -25.34 12.38 -9.07
C GLU A 194 -25.95 11.36 -10.00
N SER A 195 -25.59 11.41 -11.29
CA SER A 195 -26.11 10.49 -12.29
C SER A 195 -25.58 9.05 -12.18
N ARG A 196 -24.57 8.78 -11.35
CA ARG A 196 -23.84 7.48 -11.29
C ARG A 196 -23.80 6.87 -9.90
N PHE A 197 -23.54 7.70 -8.89
CA PHE A 197 -23.26 7.25 -7.53
C PHE A 197 -24.12 7.99 -6.48
N GLY A 198 -24.96 8.93 -6.90
CA GLY A 198 -25.62 9.87 -6.02
C GLY A 198 -24.76 11.12 -5.71
N PRO A 199 -25.36 12.13 -5.05
CA PRO A 199 -24.65 13.37 -4.74
C PRO A 199 -23.50 13.13 -3.75
N ARG A 200 -22.35 13.75 -4.02
CA ARG A 200 -21.25 13.80 -3.05
C ARG A 200 -21.55 14.78 -1.93
N PRO A 201 -21.07 14.50 -0.71
CA PRO A 201 -21.02 15.52 0.35
C PRO A 201 -20.31 16.78 -0.15
N VAL A 202 -20.74 17.93 0.38
CA VAL A 202 -20.14 19.24 0.08
C VAL A 202 -19.49 19.76 1.34
N ILE A 203 -18.23 20.17 1.26
CA ILE A 203 -17.42 20.70 2.35
C ILE A 203 -17.20 22.20 2.12
N SER A 204 -17.60 23.05 3.06
CA SER A 204 -17.54 24.51 2.92
C SER A 204 -16.62 25.23 3.91
N ASP A 205 -16.08 24.51 4.89
CA ASP A 205 -15.38 25.09 6.03
C ASP A 205 -14.03 24.42 6.37
N ALA A 206 -13.50 23.60 5.45
CA ALA A 206 -12.21 22.95 5.65
C ALA A 206 -11.08 23.98 5.78
N ILE A 207 -10.26 23.83 6.83
CA ILE A 207 -9.11 24.70 7.08
C ILE A 207 -7.82 23.93 6.82
N VAL A 208 -7.01 24.41 5.87
CA VAL A 208 -5.67 23.87 5.60
C VAL A 208 -4.69 25.03 5.48
N HIS A 209 -3.51 24.89 6.09
CA HIS A 209 -2.47 25.92 6.16
C HIS A 209 -2.97 27.26 6.74
N GLY A 210 -3.90 27.19 7.70
CA GLY A 210 -4.49 28.38 8.33
C GLY A 210 -5.46 29.16 7.43
N ARG A 211 -5.92 28.58 6.32
CA ARG A 211 -6.86 29.20 5.38
C ARG A 211 -8.09 28.34 5.23
N THR A 212 -9.26 28.96 5.28
CA THR A 212 -10.51 28.29 4.88
C THR A 212 -10.49 28.09 3.36
N LEU A 213 -10.72 26.87 2.93
CA LEU A 213 -10.78 26.52 1.51
C LEU A 213 -12.15 26.89 0.91
N GLU A 214 -12.16 27.10 -0.40
CA GLU A 214 -13.41 27.21 -1.14
C GLU A 214 -14.21 25.91 -1.02
N THR A 215 -15.54 26.05 -1.16
CA THR A 215 -16.46 24.90 -1.17
C THR A 215 -16.04 23.86 -2.19
N HIS A 216 -15.97 22.62 -1.75
CA HIS A 216 -15.51 21.50 -2.57
C HIS A 216 -16.27 20.21 -2.27
N LEU A 217 -16.13 19.20 -3.14
CA LEU A 217 -16.73 17.90 -2.94
C LEU A 217 -15.95 17.08 -1.92
N GLY A 218 -16.67 16.44 -1.03
CA GLY A 218 -16.14 15.50 -0.04
C GLY A 218 -16.09 14.06 -0.56
N PHE A 219 -15.89 13.11 0.35
CA PHE A 219 -15.82 11.68 0.06
C PHE A 219 -17.17 11.02 0.29
N TYR A 220 -17.48 9.96 -0.47
CA TYR A 220 -18.61 9.10 -0.17
C TYR A 220 -18.37 8.33 1.15
N PRO A 221 -19.41 8.06 1.95
CA PRO A 221 -19.25 7.22 3.15
C PRO A 221 -18.58 5.88 2.87
N VAL A 222 -18.93 5.22 1.75
CA VAL A 222 -18.31 3.94 1.35
C VAL A 222 -16.81 4.06 1.07
N GLN A 223 -16.33 5.20 0.59
CA GLN A 223 -14.90 5.45 0.40
C GLN A 223 -14.18 5.61 1.75
N LEU A 224 -14.85 6.23 2.74
CA LEU A 224 -14.30 6.39 4.09
C LEU A 224 -14.21 5.04 4.81
N GLU A 225 -15.20 4.16 4.68
CA GLU A 225 -15.15 2.81 5.22
C GLU A 225 -14.06 1.96 4.54
N ALA A 226 -13.95 2.03 3.22
CA ALA A 226 -12.86 1.39 2.48
C ALA A 226 -11.48 1.90 2.92
N ALA A 227 -11.34 3.21 3.17
CA ALA A 227 -10.09 3.80 3.68
C ALA A 227 -9.74 3.26 5.08
N LYS A 228 -10.70 3.16 5.99
CA LYS A 228 -10.51 2.58 7.33
C LYS A 228 -10.05 1.12 7.25
N ALA A 229 -10.69 0.31 6.41
CA ALA A 229 -10.29 -1.08 6.19
C ALA A 229 -8.86 -1.19 5.63
N LEU A 230 -8.53 -0.35 4.64
CA LEU A 230 -7.18 -0.28 4.06
C LEU A 230 -6.13 0.15 5.10
N TRP A 231 -6.42 1.16 5.91
CA TRP A 231 -5.49 1.64 6.95
C TRP A 231 -5.22 0.57 7.99
N LYS A 232 -6.25 -0.16 8.43
CA LYS A 232 -6.10 -1.29 9.38
C LYS A 232 -5.20 -2.38 8.79
N ALA A 233 -5.44 -2.79 7.54
CA ALA A 233 -4.63 -3.79 6.87
C ALA A 233 -3.16 -3.34 6.66
N VAL A 234 -2.93 -2.09 6.24
CA VAL A 234 -1.58 -1.53 6.07
C VAL A 234 -0.86 -1.37 7.41
N SER A 235 -1.60 -0.97 8.47
CA SER A 235 -1.05 -0.92 9.84
C SER A 235 -0.49 -2.27 10.27
N VAL A 236 -1.20 -3.35 10.00
CA VAL A 236 -0.73 -4.73 10.29
C VAL A 236 0.45 -5.10 9.41
N ALA A 237 0.32 -4.94 8.09
CA ALA A 237 1.33 -5.38 7.12
C ALA A 237 2.67 -4.65 7.26
N CYS A 238 2.63 -3.34 7.45
CA CYS A 238 3.82 -2.49 7.52
C CYS A 238 4.21 -2.07 8.95
N LYS A 239 3.44 -2.47 9.97
CA LYS A 239 3.62 -2.06 11.38
C LYS A 239 3.59 -0.52 11.56
N VAL A 240 2.78 0.16 10.76
CA VAL A 240 2.54 1.61 10.88
C VAL A 240 1.52 1.85 11.98
N PRO A 241 1.83 2.61 13.04
CA PRO A 241 0.87 2.87 14.12
C PRO A 241 -0.32 3.69 13.63
N LEU A 242 -1.51 3.42 14.19
CA LEU A 242 -2.75 4.14 13.88
C LEU A 242 -2.77 5.52 14.56
N GLU A 243 -1.81 6.37 14.17
CA GLU A 243 -1.58 7.70 14.73
C GLU A 243 -1.63 8.77 13.64
N ALA A 244 -2.19 9.94 13.95
CA ALA A 244 -2.18 11.10 13.08
C ALA A 244 -1.17 12.15 13.57
N PRO A 245 -0.67 13.07 12.71
CA PRO A 245 0.16 14.18 13.18
C PRO A 245 -0.71 15.17 13.98
N MET A 246 -0.43 15.28 15.27
CA MET A 246 -1.19 16.08 16.21
C MET A 246 -0.31 17.17 16.84
N THR A 247 -0.89 18.37 17.06
CA THR A 247 -0.29 19.43 17.85
C THR A 247 -1.29 19.93 18.88
N SER A 248 -0.90 19.91 20.16
CA SER A 248 -1.76 20.32 21.28
C SER A 248 -3.14 19.63 21.30
N GLY A 249 -3.17 18.33 20.97
CA GLY A 249 -4.40 17.54 20.97
C GLY A 249 -5.32 17.76 19.75
N ARG A 250 -4.85 18.46 18.72
CA ARG A 250 -5.61 18.70 17.48
C ARG A 250 -4.83 18.20 16.27
N LEU A 251 -5.56 17.70 15.27
CA LEU A 251 -4.98 17.32 14.00
C LEU A 251 -4.24 18.49 13.35
N ASP A 252 -2.99 18.28 12.95
CA ASP A 252 -2.24 19.27 12.18
C ASP A 252 -2.83 19.41 10.78
N THR A 253 -3.39 20.56 10.47
CA THR A 253 -3.92 20.89 9.14
C THR A 253 -2.95 21.70 8.30
N GLY A 254 -1.67 21.68 8.63
CA GLY A 254 -0.58 22.34 7.93
C GLY A 254 0.63 21.42 7.76
N VAL A 255 1.73 21.99 7.30
CA VAL A 255 3.00 21.24 7.16
C VAL A 255 3.51 20.85 8.54
N ASN A 256 3.74 19.55 8.72
CA ASN A 256 4.34 19.00 9.93
C ASN A 256 5.81 18.65 9.66
N SER A 257 6.73 19.19 10.46
CA SER A 257 8.19 19.04 10.23
C SER A 257 8.67 17.60 10.34
N GLU A 258 8.05 16.77 11.21
CA GLU A 258 8.43 15.37 11.39
C GLU A 258 7.94 14.52 10.22
N VAL A 259 6.76 14.81 9.67
CA VAL A 259 6.26 14.19 8.43
C VAL A 259 7.18 14.57 7.26
N TYR A 260 7.45 15.87 7.06
CA TYR A 260 8.32 16.34 5.97
C TYR A 260 9.72 15.72 5.99
N LYS A 261 10.29 15.55 7.20
CA LYS A 261 11.62 14.93 7.39
C LYS A 261 11.61 13.40 7.38
N GLY A 262 10.44 12.77 7.24
CA GLY A 262 10.31 11.30 7.26
C GLY A 262 10.60 10.67 8.62
N ARG A 263 10.38 11.39 9.71
CA ARG A 263 10.58 10.93 11.10
C ARG A 263 9.28 10.63 11.84
N PHE A 264 8.17 11.03 11.27
CA PHE A 264 6.84 10.67 11.76
C PHE A 264 6.56 9.19 11.46
N SER A 265 5.84 8.54 12.37
CA SER A 265 5.29 7.19 12.16
C SER A 265 3.78 7.25 12.33
N GLY A 266 3.02 6.88 11.29
CA GLY A 266 1.56 6.95 11.30
C GLY A 266 0.95 7.35 9.96
N PHE A 267 -0.29 7.84 10.02
CA PHE A 267 -1.11 8.21 8.87
C PHE A 267 -1.18 9.74 8.75
N CYS A 268 -0.94 10.27 7.57
CA CYS A 268 -0.96 11.71 7.33
C CYS A 268 -1.64 12.04 5.99
N ASN A 269 -1.89 13.33 5.78
CA ASN A 269 -2.40 13.84 4.53
C ASN A 269 -1.29 14.56 3.75
N HIS A 270 -1.44 14.72 2.45
CA HIS A 270 -0.43 15.36 1.61
C HIS A 270 -0.10 16.80 2.04
N TYR A 271 -1.08 17.53 2.58
CA TYR A 271 -0.84 18.88 3.13
C TYR A 271 0.11 18.89 4.33
N ASN A 272 0.30 17.76 5.04
CA ASN A 272 1.29 17.66 6.11
C ASN A 272 2.74 17.64 5.59
N ILE A 273 2.92 17.38 4.28
CA ILE A 273 4.23 17.30 3.64
C ILE A 273 4.63 18.65 3.04
N THR A 274 3.70 19.38 2.42
CA THR A 274 4.01 20.63 1.71
C THR A 274 2.84 21.60 1.67
N SER A 275 3.15 22.92 1.85
CA SER A 275 2.16 24.00 1.77
C SER A 275 1.55 24.21 0.37
N LYS A 276 2.06 23.52 -0.65
CA LYS A 276 1.52 23.57 -2.01
C LYS A 276 0.36 22.63 -2.23
N LYS A 277 0.00 21.83 -1.22
CA LYS A 277 -1.01 20.79 -1.30
C LYS A 277 -2.08 20.98 -0.24
N ILE A 278 -3.32 20.66 -0.62
CA ILE A 278 -4.50 20.75 0.27
C ILE A 278 -5.21 19.42 0.44
N ASP A 279 -4.77 18.39 -0.25
CA ASP A 279 -5.34 17.04 -0.18
C ASP A 279 -4.85 16.29 1.09
N CYS A 280 -5.66 15.64 1.87
CA CYS A 280 -7.13 15.49 1.78
C CYS A 280 -7.86 16.42 2.76
N ALA A 281 -8.12 17.66 2.40
CA ALA A 281 -8.93 18.56 3.23
C ALA A 281 -10.32 17.96 3.46
N GLY A 282 -10.87 18.14 4.66
CA GLY A 282 -12.18 17.60 5.04
C GLY A 282 -12.18 16.10 5.37
N LEU A 283 -11.04 15.40 5.30
CA LEU A 283 -10.91 14.04 5.82
C LEU A 283 -10.69 14.10 7.33
N ASP A 284 -11.61 13.51 8.10
CA ASP A 284 -11.52 13.45 9.56
C ASP A 284 -10.57 12.34 10.03
N LEU A 285 -9.31 12.47 9.62
CA LEU A 285 -8.28 11.45 9.81
C LEU A 285 -8.15 10.99 11.25
N ALA A 286 -8.15 11.93 12.21
CA ALA A 286 -7.92 11.61 13.61
C ALA A 286 -9.05 10.74 14.18
N ASN A 287 -10.31 11.13 13.98
CA ASN A 287 -11.45 10.36 14.46
C ASN A 287 -11.58 9.01 13.75
N MET A 288 -11.36 8.96 12.44
CA MET A 288 -11.41 7.70 11.68
C MET A 288 -10.34 6.69 12.14
N LEU A 289 -9.15 7.16 12.55
CA LEU A 289 -8.11 6.29 13.11
C LEU A 289 -8.50 5.79 14.50
N GLU A 290 -9.13 6.61 15.34
CA GLU A 290 -9.63 6.16 16.66
C GLU A 290 -10.71 5.09 16.54
N GLU A 291 -11.57 5.15 15.53
CA GLU A 291 -12.62 4.15 15.28
C GLU A 291 -12.07 2.74 14.95
N ILE A 292 -10.82 2.63 14.51
CA ILE A 292 -10.23 1.37 14.07
C ILE A 292 -9.07 0.86 14.96
N LYS A 293 -8.76 1.58 16.05
CA LYS A 293 -7.83 1.11 17.10
C LYS A 293 -8.46 -0.03 17.91
#